data_c9c032d022d0381536f6236bdac7d150
#
_entry.id   c9c032d022d0381536f6236bdac7d150
#
_cell.length_a   1.000
_cell.length_b   1.000
_cell.length_c   1.000
_cell.angle_alpha   90.00
_cell.angle_beta   90.00
_cell.angle_gamma   90.00
#
_symmetry.space_group_name_H-M   'P 1'
#
loop_
_entity.id
_entity.type
_entity.pdbx_description
1 polymer ?
#
loop_
_entity_poly.entity_id
_entity_poly.type
_entity_poly.pdbx_seq_one_letter_code
_entity_poly.pdbx_strand_id
1 'polypeptide(L)'
;MVDQPGVIPHLIVNDAAAALEFYKQALGATETMRMPAQDGKRLLHAEMEVNGAKIFMCDFFPEHCPGYSGQDKVAPPVTLGGTAVMMHLGVPDCDEAFKRAVAAGAIVAMEPWDAFWGARYAQVRDPFGHAWSFAHQLPGKPA
;
A
#
# COMPACT_ATOMS: atom_id res chain seq x y z
N MET A 1 -0.70 -20.89 -19.36
CA MET A 1 -1.52 -20.02 -18.49
C MET A 1 -0.72 -19.70 -17.24
N VAL A 2 -0.68 -18.46 -16.83
CA VAL A 2 0.00 -18.06 -15.59
C VAL A 2 -0.99 -18.01 -14.44
N ASP A 3 -0.52 -18.38 -13.24
CA ASP A 3 -1.39 -18.43 -12.05
C ASP A 3 -1.80 -17.05 -11.56
N GLN A 4 -0.95 -16.06 -11.84
CA GLN A 4 -1.17 -14.69 -11.37
C GLN A 4 -0.89 -13.72 -12.52
N PRO A 5 -1.89 -13.49 -13.37
CA PRO A 5 -1.71 -12.60 -14.52
C PRO A 5 -1.65 -11.13 -14.09
N GLY A 6 -0.99 -10.31 -14.91
CA GLY A 6 -0.88 -8.88 -14.70
C GLY A 6 0.31 -8.51 -13.82
N VAL A 7 0.31 -7.27 -13.37
CA VAL A 7 1.35 -6.74 -12.49
C VAL A 7 0.83 -6.78 -11.06
N ILE A 8 1.59 -7.41 -10.16
CA ILE A 8 1.26 -7.48 -8.75
C ILE A 8 2.25 -6.59 -7.98
N PRO A 9 1.77 -5.53 -7.33
CA PRO A 9 2.64 -4.74 -6.45
C PRO A 9 3.20 -5.62 -5.34
N HIS A 10 4.48 -5.46 -5.03
CA HIS A 10 5.16 -6.18 -3.96
C HIS A 10 5.74 -5.15 -3.00
N LEU A 11 5.07 -4.92 -1.88
CA LEU A 11 5.45 -3.91 -0.91
C LEU A 11 6.51 -4.46 0.03
N ILE A 12 7.61 -3.72 0.19
CA ILE A 12 8.63 -4.02 1.19
C ILE A 12 8.36 -3.10 2.39
N VAL A 13 8.26 -3.68 3.57
CA VAL A 13 7.91 -2.93 4.79
C VAL A 13 8.84 -3.32 5.94
N ASN A 14 8.84 -2.52 7.01
CA ASN A 14 9.65 -2.79 8.20
C ASN A 14 8.98 -3.74 9.20
N ASP A 15 7.66 -3.94 9.08
CA ASP A 15 6.89 -4.81 9.97
C ASP A 15 5.67 -5.27 9.21
N ALA A 16 5.82 -6.37 8.47
CA ALA A 16 4.76 -6.86 7.60
C ALA A 16 3.54 -7.34 8.38
N ALA A 17 3.71 -7.92 9.56
CA ALA A 17 2.57 -8.34 10.38
C ALA A 17 1.74 -7.13 10.82
N ALA A 18 2.39 -6.06 11.28
CA ALA A 18 1.71 -4.82 11.63
C ALA A 18 1.09 -4.15 10.41
N ALA A 19 1.77 -4.20 9.27
CA ALA A 19 1.26 -3.63 8.02
C ALA A 19 -0.03 -4.32 7.58
N LEU A 20 -0.10 -5.64 7.66
CA LEU A 20 -1.33 -6.38 7.34
C LEU A 20 -2.50 -5.92 8.21
N GLU A 21 -2.28 -5.78 9.52
CA GLU A 21 -3.32 -5.31 10.42
C GLU A 21 -3.75 -3.87 10.09
N PHE A 22 -2.78 -3.01 9.78
CA PHE A 22 -3.09 -1.65 9.35
C PHE A 22 -3.96 -1.64 8.08
N TYR A 23 -3.56 -2.38 7.06
CA TYR A 23 -4.29 -2.38 5.78
C TYR A 23 -5.68 -2.98 5.90
N LYS A 24 -5.88 -3.97 6.80
CA LYS A 24 -7.22 -4.47 7.10
C LYS A 24 -8.14 -3.36 7.63
N GLN A 25 -7.65 -2.56 8.56
CA GLN A 25 -8.41 -1.47 9.16
C GLN A 25 -8.54 -0.28 8.22
N ALA A 26 -7.44 0.13 7.61
CA ALA A 26 -7.38 1.36 6.81
C ALA A 26 -8.03 1.22 5.44
N LEU A 27 -7.85 0.07 4.79
CA LEU A 27 -8.25 -0.12 3.39
C LEU A 27 -9.27 -1.24 3.19
N GLY A 28 -9.66 -1.93 4.25
CA GLY A 28 -10.52 -3.10 4.14
C GLY A 28 -9.84 -4.29 3.47
N ALA A 29 -8.53 -4.39 3.61
CA ALA A 29 -7.77 -5.49 3.03
C ALA A 29 -8.15 -6.84 3.63
N THR A 30 -8.08 -7.88 2.82
CA THR A 30 -8.23 -9.27 3.27
C THR A 30 -6.89 -9.97 3.13
N GLU A 31 -6.38 -10.49 4.24
CA GLU A 31 -5.16 -11.31 4.23
C GLU A 31 -5.49 -12.67 3.64
N THR A 32 -4.71 -13.12 2.64
CA THR A 32 -4.95 -14.41 1.99
C THR A 32 -3.82 -15.40 2.21
N MET A 33 -2.63 -14.92 2.60
CA MET A 33 -1.49 -15.81 2.83
C MET A 33 -0.46 -15.11 3.72
N ARG A 34 0.20 -15.88 4.57
CA ARG A 34 1.27 -15.41 5.45
C ARG A 34 2.31 -16.51 5.60
N MET A 35 3.58 -16.17 5.38
CA MET A 35 4.70 -17.09 5.52
C MET A 35 5.71 -16.50 6.51
N PRO A 36 5.69 -16.93 7.78
CA PRO A 36 6.63 -16.42 8.79
C PRO A 36 8.07 -16.86 8.52
N ALA A 37 9.01 -16.00 8.92
CA ALA A 37 10.43 -16.33 8.94
C ALA A 37 10.78 -17.14 10.20
N GLN A 38 11.98 -17.71 10.21
CA GLN A 38 12.45 -18.51 11.35
C GLN A 38 12.59 -17.70 12.65
N ASP A 39 12.78 -16.38 12.54
CA ASP A 39 12.91 -15.53 13.72
C ASP A 39 11.58 -15.35 14.48
N GLY A 40 10.47 -15.84 13.91
CA GLY A 40 9.15 -15.73 14.53
C GLY A 40 8.56 -14.33 14.56
N LYS A 41 9.19 -13.36 13.90
CA LYS A 41 8.76 -11.95 13.89
C LYS A 41 8.49 -11.44 12.50
N ARG A 42 9.43 -11.63 11.57
CA ARG A 42 9.31 -11.13 10.20
C ARG A 42 8.56 -12.12 9.33
N LEU A 43 7.93 -11.59 8.28
CA LEU A 43 7.26 -12.41 7.27
C LEU A 43 8.13 -12.45 6.01
N LEU A 44 8.44 -13.67 5.55
CA LEU A 44 9.12 -13.89 4.29
C LEU A 44 8.24 -13.46 3.12
N HIS A 45 6.93 -13.67 3.25
CA HIS A 45 5.96 -13.34 2.23
C HIS A 45 4.57 -13.22 2.86
N ALA A 46 3.78 -12.33 2.32
CA ALA A 46 2.36 -12.22 2.64
C ALA A 46 1.60 -11.78 1.41
N GLU A 47 0.34 -12.14 1.35
CA GLU A 47 -0.55 -11.73 0.29
C GLU A 47 -1.83 -11.17 0.88
N MET A 48 -2.34 -10.11 0.25
CA MET A 48 -3.62 -9.52 0.61
C MET A 48 -4.37 -9.11 -0.63
N GLU A 49 -5.66 -8.94 -0.50
CA GLU A 49 -6.51 -8.35 -1.53
C GLU A 49 -7.02 -7.00 -1.04
N VAL A 50 -6.86 -6.00 -1.87
CA VAL A 50 -7.36 -4.64 -1.63
C VAL A 50 -8.14 -4.22 -2.85
N ASN A 51 -9.39 -3.83 -2.66
CA ASN A 51 -10.23 -3.33 -3.76
C ASN A 51 -10.26 -4.31 -4.96
N GLY A 52 -10.27 -5.60 -4.67
CA GLY A 52 -10.30 -6.65 -5.70
C GLY A 52 -8.96 -6.98 -6.34
N ALA A 53 -7.88 -6.31 -5.94
CA ALA A 53 -6.56 -6.55 -6.51
C ALA A 53 -5.64 -7.24 -5.50
N LYS A 54 -4.79 -8.12 -6.01
CA LYS A 54 -3.79 -8.82 -5.18
C LYS A 54 -2.58 -7.92 -4.98
N ILE A 55 -2.07 -7.90 -3.75
CA ILE A 55 -0.85 -7.21 -3.37
C ILE A 55 0.02 -8.17 -2.57
N PHE A 56 1.29 -8.28 -2.96
CA PHE A 56 2.30 -9.02 -2.20
C PHE A 56 2.98 -8.09 -1.20
N MET A 57 3.53 -8.69 -0.15
CA MET A 57 4.24 -7.95 0.88
C MET A 57 5.29 -8.84 1.52
N CYS A 58 6.39 -8.25 1.95
CA CYS A 58 7.37 -8.93 2.79
C CYS A 58 8.07 -7.93 3.70
N ASP A 59 8.64 -8.46 4.78
CA ASP A 59 9.57 -7.71 5.59
C ASP A 59 10.89 -7.48 4.85
N PHE A 60 11.65 -6.51 5.32
CA PHE A 60 12.99 -6.24 4.81
C PHE A 60 14.00 -7.21 5.42
N PHE A 61 14.78 -7.88 4.56
CA PHE A 61 15.81 -8.84 4.96
C PHE A 61 17.16 -8.43 4.37
N PRO A 62 17.77 -7.34 4.86
CA PRO A 62 19.04 -6.86 4.27
C PRO A 62 20.16 -7.89 4.38
N GLU A 63 20.15 -8.75 5.41
CA GLU A 63 21.15 -9.78 5.64
C GLU A 63 21.13 -10.91 4.60
N HIS A 64 20.02 -11.09 3.89
CA HIS A 64 19.86 -12.16 2.90
C HIS A 64 19.90 -11.65 1.46
N CYS A 65 20.13 -10.36 1.27
CA CYS A 65 20.06 -9.76 -0.06
C CYS A 65 21.34 -8.98 -0.36
N PRO A 66 22.40 -9.65 -0.82
CA PRO A 66 23.68 -8.99 -1.09
C PRO A 66 23.63 -7.88 -2.14
N GLY A 67 22.54 -7.81 -2.92
CA GLY A 67 22.32 -6.72 -3.87
C GLY A 67 21.67 -5.46 -3.27
N TYR A 68 21.41 -5.44 -1.96
CA TYR A 68 20.71 -4.32 -1.32
C TYR A 68 21.67 -3.24 -0.79
N SER A 69 22.81 -3.07 -1.40
CA SER A 69 23.75 -2.01 -1.04
C SER A 69 23.75 -0.93 -2.12
N GLY A 70 23.96 0.32 -1.70
CA GLY A 70 24.04 1.44 -2.63
C GLY A 70 22.70 1.90 -3.18
N GLN A 71 22.69 2.37 -4.42
CA GLN A 71 21.52 2.99 -5.05
C GLN A 71 20.57 1.98 -5.72
N ASP A 72 21.00 0.74 -5.89
CA ASP A 72 20.25 -0.29 -6.62
C ASP A 72 19.41 -1.18 -5.69
N LYS A 73 19.19 -0.75 -4.46
CA LYS A 73 18.46 -1.56 -3.48
C LYS A 73 16.96 -1.40 -3.61
N VAL A 74 16.24 -2.50 -3.39
CA VAL A 74 14.80 -2.51 -3.13
C VAL A 74 14.64 -2.63 -1.62
N ALA A 75 14.05 -1.62 -0.98
CA ALA A 75 13.99 -1.54 0.47
C ALA A 75 12.71 -0.79 0.89
N PRO A 76 12.36 -0.81 2.19
CA PRO A 76 11.21 -0.04 2.64
C PRO A 76 11.39 1.45 2.38
N PRO A 77 10.29 2.18 2.13
CA PRO A 77 10.36 3.63 1.89
C PRO A 77 11.09 4.41 2.98
N VAL A 78 10.96 4.00 4.24
CA VAL A 78 11.66 4.64 5.36
C VAL A 78 13.17 4.55 5.19
N THR A 79 13.66 3.39 4.73
CA THR A 79 15.10 3.18 4.47
C THR A 79 15.57 3.99 3.26
N LEU A 80 14.73 4.10 2.22
CA LEU A 80 15.08 4.83 0.99
C LEU A 80 14.93 6.34 1.12
N GLY A 81 14.15 6.81 2.10
CA GLY A 81 13.81 8.22 2.24
C GLY A 81 12.66 8.66 1.34
N GLY A 82 11.90 7.74 0.80
CA GLY A 82 10.74 8.05 -0.05
C GLY A 82 10.32 6.86 -0.90
N THR A 83 9.32 7.08 -1.74
CA THR A 83 8.84 6.06 -2.68
C THR A 83 8.59 6.69 -4.05
N ALA A 84 8.81 5.91 -5.10
CA ALA A 84 8.56 6.34 -6.47
C ALA A 84 7.19 5.88 -7.00
N VAL A 85 6.44 5.09 -6.22
CA VAL A 85 5.17 4.51 -6.67
C VAL A 85 4.07 4.90 -5.70
N MET A 86 2.95 5.30 -6.26
CA MET A 86 1.71 5.56 -5.51
C MET A 86 0.70 4.48 -5.85
N MET A 87 0.09 3.90 -4.80
CA MET A 87 -0.95 2.91 -4.96
C MET A 87 -2.28 3.64 -5.05
N HIS A 88 -2.92 3.59 -6.23
CA HIS A 88 -4.17 4.30 -6.46
C HIS A 88 -5.37 3.36 -6.37
N LEU A 89 -6.38 3.78 -5.60
CA LEU A 89 -7.64 3.04 -5.44
C LEU A 89 -8.81 3.87 -5.95
N GLY A 90 -9.53 3.33 -6.94
CA GLY A 90 -10.85 3.83 -7.28
C GLY A 90 -11.83 3.33 -6.22
N VAL A 91 -12.53 4.23 -5.55
CA VAL A 91 -13.42 3.89 -4.41
C VAL A 91 -14.80 4.51 -4.63
N PRO A 92 -15.85 3.97 -3.99
CA PRO A 92 -17.18 4.57 -4.12
C PRO A 92 -17.29 5.97 -3.53
N ASP A 93 -16.55 6.25 -2.45
CA ASP A 93 -16.59 7.53 -1.75
C ASP A 93 -15.18 7.87 -1.25
N CYS A 94 -14.55 8.84 -1.90
CA CYS A 94 -13.19 9.26 -1.59
C CYS A 94 -13.06 9.79 -0.16
N ASP A 95 -14.03 10.61 0.30
CA ASP A 95 -13.98 11.19 1.63
C ASP A 95 -14.06 10.12 2.72
N GLU A 96 -14.93 9.12 2.55
CA GLU A 96 -15.06 8.03 3.51
C GLU A 96 -13.82 7.13 3.54
N ALA A 97 -13.28 6.81 2.36
CA ALA A 97 -12.04 6.03 2.29
C ALA A 97 -10.86 6.76 2.95
N PHE A 98 -10.75 8.06 2.71
CA PHE A 98 -9.74 8.91 3.34
C PHE A 98 -9.90 8.93 4.86
N LYS A 99 -11.10 9.18 5.36
CA LYS A 99 -11.37 9.20 6.81
C LYS A 99 -11.03 7.89 7.48
N ARG A 100 -11.41 6.78 6.84
CA ARG A 100 -11.10 5.44 7.34
C ARG A 100 -9.60 5.22 7.46
N ALA A 101 -8.85 5.57 6.43
CA ALA A 101 -7.40 5.40 6.43
C ALA A 101 -6.73 6.25 7.51
N VAL A 102 -7.13 7.52 7.65
CA VAL A 102 -6.58 8.43 8.67
C VAL A 102 -6.92 7.95 10.07
N ALA A 103 -8.16 7.49 10.30
CA ALA A 103 -8.57 6.94 11.59
C ALA A 103 -7.75 5.71 11.98
N ALA A 104 -7.29 4.93 11.01
CA ALA A 104 -6.42 3.77 11.27
C ALA A 104 -4.96 4.13 11.49
N GLY A 105 -4.55 5.37 11.23
CA GLY A 105 -3.19 5.85 11.46
C GLY A 105 -2.44 6.36 10.25
N ALA A 106 -3.08 6.48 9.08
CA ALA A 106 -2.45 7.07 7.91
C ALA A 106 -2.19 8.56 8.12
N ILE A 107 -1.14 9.05 7.51
CA ILE A 107 -0.76 10.46 7.54
C ILE A 107 -1.37 11.16 6.33
N VAL A 108 -1.99 12.31 6.56
CA VAL A 108 -2.59 13.11 5.49
C VAL A 108 -1.49 13.66 4.59
N ALA A 109 -1.55 13.34 3.29
CA ALA A 109 -0.68 13.92 2.28
C ALA A 109 -1.42 14.96 1.46
N MET A 110 -2.68 14.70 1.13
CA MET A 110 -3.55 15.64 0.42
C MET A 110 -4.99 15.37 0.83
N GLU A 111 -5.65 16.36 1.40
CA GLU A 111 -7.05 16.22 1.79
C GLU A 111 -7.95 16.08 0.56
N PRO A 112 -9.15 15.46 0.72
CA PRO A 112 -10.07 15.30 -0.40
C PRO A 112 -10.43 16.65 -1.02
N TRP A 113 -10.37 16.71 -2.35
CA TRP A 113 -10.71 17.91 -3.11
C TRP A 113 -11.27 17.53 -4.48
N ASP A 114 -11.99 18.46 -5.08
CA ASP A 114 -12.53 18.29 -6.42
C ASP A 114 -11.46 18.68 -7.43
N ALA A 115 -10.79 17.67 -7.97
CA ALA A 115 -9.68 17.89 -8.88
C ALA A 115 -10.17 18.34 -10.26
N PHE A 116 -9.32 19.11 -10.94
CA PHE A 116 -9.68 19.69 -12.24
C PHE A 116 -9.95 18.63 -13.33
N TRP A 117 -9.45 17.39 -13.13
CA TRP A 117 -9.68 16.31 -14.11
C TRP A 117 -11.01 15.55 -13.89
N GLY A 118 -11.87 16.01 -12.98
CA GLY A 118 -13.21 15.46 -12.82
C GLY A 118 -13.37 14.38 -11.76
N ALA A 119 -12.44 14.30 -10.82
CA ALA A 119 -12.49 13.33 -9.72
C ALA A 119 -12.43 14.00 -8.36
N ARG A 120 -13.10 13.41 -7.38
CA ARG A 120 -12.84 13.68 -5.97
C ARG A 120 -11.60 12.86 -5.58
N TYR A 121 -10.55 13.49 -5.09
CA TYR A 121 -9.22 12.88 -4.99
C TYR A 121 -8.58 13.21 -3.65
N ALA A 122 -7.86 12.25 -3.08
CA ALA A 122 -7.14 12.43 -1.82
C ALA A 122 -5.89 11.55 -1.80
N GLN A 123 -4.93 11.90 -0.95
CA GLN A 123 -3.71 11.12 -0.76
C GLN A 123 -3.42 10.95 0.73
N VAL A 124 -2.92 9.77 1.09
CA VAL A 124 -2.39 9.48 2.41
C VAL A 124 -1.04 8.78 2.27
N ARG A 125 -0.26 8.81 3.35
CA ARG A 125 0.92 7.98 3.51
C ARG A 125 0.65 7.00 4.64
N ASP A 126 0.95 5.72 4.42
CA ASP A 126 0.79 4.74 5.48
C ASP A 126 1.95 4.83 6.49
N PRO A 127 1.82 4.18 7.66
CA PRO A 127 2.88 4.21 8.67
C PRO A 127 4.20 3.55 8.23
N PHE A 128 4.19 2.85 7.12
CA PHE A 128 5.35 2.15 6.57
C PHE A 128 6.00 2.93 5.42
N GLY A 129 5.47 4.12 5.13
CA GLY A 129 6.01 5.06 4.15
C GLY A 129 5.48 4.91 2.73
N HIS A 130 4.62 3.94 2.45
CA HIS A 130 4.00 3.81 1.14
C HIS A 130 2.90 4.85 0.94
N ALA A 131 2.76 5.33 -0.28
CA ALA A 131 1.79 6.36 -0.65
C ALA A 131 0.55 5.72 -1.28
N TRP A 132 -0.62 6.20 -0.88
CA TRP A 132 -1.92 5.74 -1.37
C TRP A 132 -2.76 6.93 -1.79
N SER A 133 -3.51 6.77 -2.88
CA SER A 133 -4.48 7.77 -3.31
C SER A 133 -5.85 7.14 -3.50
N PHE A 134 -6.89 7.95 -3.29
CA PHE A 134 -8.28 7.53 -3.44
C PHE A 134 -8.96 8.46 -4.40
N ALA A 135 -9.87 7.93 -5.22
CA ALA A 135 -10.67 8.77 -6.09
C ALA A 135 -12.02 8.14 -6.39
N HIS A 136 -13.02 9.00 -6.60
CA HIS A 136 -14.24 8.65 -7.28
C HIS A 136 -14.57 9.75 -8.29
N GLN A 137 -15.29 9.37 -9.35
CA GLN A 137 -15.67 10.31 -10.39
C GLN A 137 -16.74 11.28 -9.87
N LEU A 138 -16.54 12.56 -10.16
CA LEU A 138 -17.54 13.56 -9.81
C LEU A 138 -18.76 13.46 -10.75
N PRO A 139 -19.99 13.68 -10.23
CA PRO A 139 -21.19 13.60 -11.04
C PRO A 139 -21.14 14.56 -12.24
N GLY A 140 -21.49 14.04 -13.43
CA GLY A 140 -21.55 14.84 -14.64
C GLY A 140 -20.20 15.25 -15.22
N LYS A 141 -19.08 14.69 -14.71
CA LYS A 141 -17.74 15.00 -15.19
C LYS A 141 -17.08 13.75 -15.73
N PRO A 142 -16.31 13.84 -16.84
CA PRO A 142 -15.53 12.71 -17.31
C PRO A 142 -14.38 12.44 -16.32
N ALA A 143 -14.06 11.17 -16.16
CA ALA A 143 -12.94 10.76 -15.32
C ALA A 143 -11.60 11.03 -16.02
#